data_fda75db917c4f488b46d4d2b729f8354
#
_entry.id   fda75db917c4f488b46d4d2b729f8354
#
_cell.length_a   1.000
_cell.length_b   1.000
_cell.length_c   1.000
_cell.angle_alpha   90.00
_cell.angle_beta   90.00
_cell.angle_gamma   90.00
#
_symmetry.space_group_name_H-M   'P 1'
#
loop_
_entity.id
_entity.type
_entity.pdbx_description
1 polymer ?
#
loop_
_entity_poly.entity_id
_entity_poly.type
_entity_poly.pdbx_seq_one_letter_code
_entity_poly.pdbx_strand_id
1 'polypeptide(L)'
;APMSQLYTEYKKELEGLGYPLEFIFAVEGDQPAVVEDLRQLNEDGEPVTVLMFSKWYGGATVLAAAFDHASGDILLTLPAYHQIEPECIPRLFPHLEENDMVVVRRWPREDGLATRLQVRAFHAVLHGLLGFDFNDLGCSVVAARREVLDAIDLYGDQHRFLPVLASHRGFRVKEIEAPQTSQDTFQSHLSIGTYVNRLLDLVAVFFLTKFTRKPLRFFGATGLAAFVGGGGITLYLTIQRLFMGVPLRDKPMLLLGILLIVLGTLLFAIGLVGEIVIFTSSEDVEEYTVEEVID
;
A
#
# COMPACT_ATOMS: atom_id res chain seq x y z
N ALA A 1 1.74 19.13 -18.52
CA ALA A 1 2.81 19.18 -19.54
C ALA A 1 2.55 18.08 -20.56
N PRO A 2 2.97 18.22 -21.84
CA PRO A 2 3.01 17.11 -22.79
C PRO A 2 3.90 15.99 -22.27
N MET A 3 3.60 14.73 -22.61
CA MET A 3 4.42 13.59 -22.18
C MET A 3 5.82 13.62 -22.79
N SER A 4 5.93 14.13 -24.01
CA SER A 4 7.22 14.38 -24.69
C SER A 4 8.15 15.33 -23.92
N GLN A 5 7.60 16.38 -23.32
CA GLN A 5 8.38 17.29 -22.47
C GLN A 5 8.87 16.59 -21.20
N LEU A 6 7.96 15.88 -20.49
CA LEU A 6 8.33 15.09 -19.29
C LEU A 6 9.40 14.05 -19.60
N TYR A 7 9.24 13.34 -20.71
CA TYR A 7 10.24 12.38 -21.19
C TYR A 7 11.61 13.03 -21.35
N THR A 8 11.65 14.16 -22.08
CA THR A 8 12.91 14.85 -22.36
C THR A 8 13.61 15.34 -21.08
N GLU A 9 12.83 15.88 -20.13
CA GLU A 9 13.36 16.36 -18.85
C GLU A 9 13.90 15.19 -18.00
N TYR A 10 13.15 14.10 -17.86
CA TYR A 10 13.61 12.93 -17.11
C TYR A 10 14.80 12.23 -17.77
N LYS A 11 14.77 12.07 -19.09
CA LYS A 11 15.87 11.48 -19.86
C LYS A 11 17.16 12.24 -19.66
N LYS A 12 17.10 13.57 -19.77
CA LYS A 12 18.28 14.45 -19.58
C LYS A 12 18.94 14.25 -18.21
N GLU A 13 18.15 14.16 -17.14
CA GLU A 13 18.69 13.99 -15.79
C GLU A 13 19.24 12.57 -15.56
N LEU A 14 18.66 11.56 -16.21
CA LEU A 14 19.06 10.15 -16.04
C LEU A 14 20.24 9.75 -16.93
N GLU A 15 20.39 10.33 -18.13
CA GLU A 15 21.52 10.05 -19.04
C GLU A 15 22.88 10.31 -18.38
N GLY A 16 22.95 11.29 -17.47
CA GLY A 16 24.15 11.60 -16.70
C GLY A 16 24.65 10.48 -15.79
N LEU A 17 23.83 9.47 -15.53
CA LEU A 17 24.19 8.30 -14.69
C LEU A 17 24.99 7.24 -15.45
N GLY A 18 24.98 7.25 -16.78
CA GLY A 18 25.73 6.31 -17.62
C GLY A 18 25.14 4.89 -17.68
N TYR A 19 23.91 4.70 -17.24
CA TYR A 19 23.17 3.44 -17.37
C TYR A 19 22.38 3.40 -18.69
N PRO A 20 22.16 2.22 -19.29
CA PRO A 20 21.16 2.07 -20.34
C PRO A 20 19.76 2.35 -19.78
N LEU A 21 18.98 3.17 -20.48
CA LEU A 21 17.66 3.60 -20.03
C LEU A 21 16.60 2.95 -20.90
N GLU A 22 15.54 2.46 -20.27
CA GLU A 22 14.31 1.99 -20.87
C GLU A 22 13.14 2.81 -20.29
N PHE A 23 12.27 3.32 -21.15
CA PHE A 23 11.09 4.08 -20.71
C PHE A 23 9.83 3.34 -21.08
N ILE A 24 8.99 3.07 -20.08
CA ILE A 24 7.69 2.40 -20.24
C ILE A 24 6.60 3.35 -19.74
N PHE A 25 5.73 3.73 -20.66
CA PHE A 25 4.55 4.54 -20.37
C PHE A 25 3.32 3.66 -20.25
N ALA A 26 2.66 3.71 -19.09
CA ALA A 26 1.42 2.99 -18.84
C ALA A 26 0.25 3.97 -18.87
N VAL A 27 -0.63 3.83 -19.85
CA VAL A 27 -1.75 4.76 -20.10
C VAL A 27 -3.07 4.04 -19.88
N GLU A 28 -3.85 4.52 -18.91
CA GLU A 28 -5.16 3.98 -18.57
C GLU A 28 -6.30 4.77 -19.22
N GLY A 29 -7.28 4.04 -19.73
CA GLY A 29 -8.49 4.59 -20.32
C GLY A 29 -8.27 5.30 -21.66
N ASP A 30 -9.28 6.01 -22.11
CA ASP A 30 -9.24 6.72 -23.38
C ASP A 30 -8.57 8.09 -23.24
N GLN A 31 -7.29 8.18 -23.58
CA GLN A 31 -6.48 9.39 -23.54
C GLN A 31 -5.79 9.66 -24.90
N PRO A 32 -6.55 9.98 -25.95
CA PRO A 32 -6.01 10.05 -27.32
C PRO A 32 -4.87 11.07 -27.47
N ALA A 33 -4.94 12.20 -26.77
CA ALA A 33 -3.90 13.23 -26.85
C ALA A 33 -2.55 12.76 -26.25
N VAL A 34 -2.59 11.99 -25.15
CA VAL A 34 -1.39 11.40 -24.53
C VAL A 34 -0.80 10.32 -25.45
N VAL A 35 -1.65 9.47 -25.99
CA VAL A 35 -1.23 8.37 -26.89
C VAL A 35 -0.59 8.93 -28.16
N GLU A 36 -1.15 10.00 -28.73
CA GLU A 36 -0.60 10.64 -29.93
C GLU A 36 0.77 11.27 -29.68
N ASP A 37 0.93 11.98 -28.53
CA ASP A 37 2.21 12.57 -28.12
C ASP A 37 3.29 11.48 -27.91
N LEU A 38 2.92 10.34 -27.32
CA LEU A 38 3.83 9.19 -27.14
C LEU A 38 4.15 8.46 -28.44
N ARG A 39 3.21 8.37 -29.39
CA ARG A 39 3.48 7.81 -30.72
C ARG A 39 4.48 8.65 -31.48
N GLN A 40 4.35 9.96 -31.41
CA GLN A 40 5.27 10.88 -32.05
C GLN A 40 6.69 10.71 -31.50
N LEU A 41 6.88 10.52 -30.20
CA LEU A 41 8.18 10.19 -29.61
C LEU A 41 8.79 8.91 -30.19
N ASN A 42 7.97 7.89 -30.40
CA ASN A 42 8.43 6.63 -30.99
C ASN A 42 8.79 6.79 -32.47
N GLU A 43 8.01 7.57 -33.24
CA GLU A 43 8.31 7.91 -34.65
C GLU A 43 9.59 8.74 -34.80
N ASP A 44 9.90 9.59 -33.83
CA ASP A 44 11.16 10.37 -33.74
C ASP A 44 12.38 9.48 -33.40
N GLY A 45 12.16 8.18 -33.19
CA GLY A 45 13.20 7.17 -32.95
C GLY A 45 13.62 7.02 -31.49
N GLU A 46 12.85 7.58 -30.54
CA GLU A 46 13.10 7.40 -29.11
C GLU A 46 12.64 6.00 -28.65
N PRO A 47 13.46 5.25 -27.87
CA PRO A 47 13.14 3.90 -27.43
C PRO A 47 12.13 3.93 -26.28
N VAL A 48 10.86 4.17 -26.59
CA VAL A 48 9.76 4.20 -25.62
C VAL A 48 8.79 3.04 -25.87
N THR A 49 8.39 2.37 -24.79
CA THR A 49 7.33 1.35 -24.80
C THR A 49 6.06 1.97 -24.23
N VAL A 50 4.94 1.79 -24.90
CA VAL A 50 3.64 2.31 -24.45
C VAL A 50 2.68 1.14 -24.21
N LEU A 51 2.28 0.96 -22.94
CA LEU A 51 1.26 0.00 -22.53
C LEU A 51 -0.09 0.70 -22.45
N MET A 52 -1.01 0.32 -23.30
CA MET A 52 -2.36 0.90 -23.37
C MET A 52 -3.37 -0.02 -22.69
N PHE A 53 -4.05 0.49 -21.70
CA PHE A 53 -5.09 -0.23 -20.96
C PHE A 53 -6.48 0.26 -21.41
N SER A 54 -7.35 -0.67 -21.81
CA SER A 54 -8.69 -0.36 -22.35
C SER A 54 -9.64 0.31 -21.37
N LYS A 55 -9.36 0.25 -20.06
CA LYS A 55 -10.13 0.85 -18.97
C LYS A 55 -9.23 1.15 -17.78
N TRP A 56 -9.79 1.78 -16.78
CA TRP A 56 -9.13 2.00 -15.49
C TRP A 56 -9.08 0.71 -14.67
N TYR A 57 -7.87 0.22 -14.37
CA TYR A 57 -7.61 -0.98 -13.57
C TYR A 57 -7.06 -0.64 -12.18
N GLY A 58 -6.60 0.61 -12.00
CA GLY A 58 -5.95 1.09 -10.78
C GLY A 58 -4.43 1.03 -10.84
N GLY A 59 -3.80 2.03 -10.21
CA GLY A 59 -2.38 2.30 -10.35
C GLY A 59 -1.46 1.13 -9.98
N ALA A 60 -1.82 0.27 -9.03
CA ALA A 60 -1.00 -0.88 -8.67
C ALA A 60 -0.99 -1.95 -9.77
N THR A 61 -2.16 -2.27 -10.36
CA THR A 61 -2.27 -3.23 -11.46
C THR A 61 -1.48 -2.78 -12.70
N VAL A 62 -1.56 -1.49 -13.00
CA VAL A 62 -0.85 -0.88 -14.14
C VAL A 62 0.65 -0.87 -13.91
N LEU A 63 1.10 -0.55 -12.69
CA LEU A 63 2.51 -0.63 -12.34
C LEU A 63 3.04 -2.07 -12.37
N ALA A 64 2.29 -3.04 -11.87
CA ALA A 64 2.68 -4.45 -11.94
C ALA A 64 2.89 -4.88 -13.40
N ALA A 65 1.94 -4.57 -14.29
CA ALA A 65 2.08 -4.86 -15.71
C ALA A 65 3.29 -4.14 -16.35
N ALA A 66 3.59 -2.91 -15.94
CA ALA A 66 4.78 -2.19 -16.41
C ALA A 66 6.07 -2.84 -15.90
N PHE A 67 6.11 -3.34 -14.67
CA PHE A 67 7.25 -4.07 -14.11
C PHE A 67 7.51 -5.39 -14.83
N ASP A 68 6.45 -6.12 -15.19
CA ASP A 68 6.55 -7.37 -15.96
C ASP A 68 7.15 -7.14 -17.36
N HIS A 69 6.92 -5.97 -17.95
CA HIS A 69 7.47 -5.60 -19.27
C HIS A 69 8.87 -4.99 -19.20
N ALA A 70 9.26 -4.47 -18.06
CA ALA A 70 10.56 -3.85 -17.89
C ALA A 70 11.68 -4.89 -17.89
N SER A 71 12.83 -4.55 -18.46
CA SER A 71 14.01 -5.44 -18.56
C SER A 71 15.14 -5.06 -17.61
N GLY A 72 15.13 -3.86 -17.04
CA GLY A 72 16.21 -3.33 -16.20
C GLY A 72 16.26 -3.96 -14.80
N ASP A 73 17.46 -3.97 -14.19
CA ASP A 73 17.68 -4.46 -12.82
C ASP A 73 17.22 -3.45 -11.75
N ILE A 74 17.18 -2.17 -12.12
CA ILE A 74 16.68 -1.08 -11.28
C ILE A 74 15.46 -0.49 -11.96
N LEU A 75 14.36 -0.43 -11.22
CA LEU A 75 13.09 0.09 -11.67
C LEU A 75 12.82 1.42 -10.96
N LEU A 76 12.63 2.47 -11.75
CA LEU A 76 12.30 3.81 -11.27
C LEU A 76 10.86 4.15 -11.67
N THR A 77 9.99 4.34 -10.70
CA THR A 77 8.63 4.83 -10.96
C THR A 77 8.60 6.35 -10.94
N LEU A 78 7.97 6.93 -11.94
CA LEU A 78 7.80 8.37 -12.07
C LEU A 78 6.33 8.68 -12.39
N PRO A 79 5.73 9.68 -11.74
CA PRO A 79 4.39 10.11 -12.09
C PRO A 79 4.39 10.87 -13.43
N ALA A 80 3.23 10.92 -14.08
CA ALA A 80 3.00 11.69 -15.31
C ALA A 80 2.96 13.22 -15.11
N TYR A 81 3.58 13.71 -14.05
CA TYR A 81 3.73 15.12 -13.69
C TYR A 81 4.86 15.27 -12.67
N HIS A 82 5.45 16.44 -12.56
CA HIS A 82 6.52 16.67 -11.59
C HIS A 82 5.97 16.74 -10.16
N GLN A 83 6.39 15.81 -9.32
CA GLN A 83 6.16 15.86 -7.86
C GLN A 83 7.35 16.46 -7.11
N ILE A 84 8.55 16.22 -7.62
CA ILE A 84 9.81 16.76 -7.12
C ILE A 84 10.59 17.41 -8.27
N GLU A 85 11.58 18.19 -7.94
CA GLU A 85 12.49 18.74 -8.94
C GLU A 85 13.25 17.59 -9.64
N PRO A 86 13.26 17.53 -11.00
CA PRO A 86 13.86 16.42 -11.75
C PRO A 86 15.35 16.19 -11.43
N GLU A 87 16.09 17.26 -11.12
CA GLU A 87 17.53 17.20 -10.76
C GLU A 87 17.78 16.40 -9.46
N CYS A 88 16.73 16.14 -8.67
CA CYS A 88 16.84 15.32 -7.47
C CYS A 88 16.78 13.82 -7.74
N ILE A 89 16.28 13.39 -8.92
CA ILE A 89 16.09 11.97 -9.26
C ILE A 89 17.41 11.20 -9.25
N PRO A 90 18.50 11.70 -9.84
CA PRO A 90 19.79 10.99 -9.82
C PRO A 90 20.33 10.69 -8.42
N ARG A 91 19.91 11.46 -7.39
CA ARG A 91 20.35 11.26 -6.00
C ARG A 91 19.82 9.96 -5.36
N LEU A 92 18.82 9.30 -5.97
CA LEU A 92 18.30 8.03 -5.48
C LEU A 92 19.31 6.90 -5.68
N PHE A 93 20.03 6.91 -6.79
CA PHE A 93 20.85 5.79 -7.24
C PHE A 93 22.02 5.43 -6.30
N PRO A 94 22.80 6.38 -5.76
CA PRO A 94 23.86 6.06 -4.81
C PRO A 94 23.34 5.35 -3.55
N HIS A 95 22.10 5.63 -3.15
CA HIS A 95 21.49 4.99 -1.98
C HIS A 95 21.06 3.55 -2.23
N LEU A 96 20.89 3.12 -3.50
CA LEU A 96 20.60 1.73 -3.86
C LEU A 96 21.83 0.80 -3.70
N GLU A 97 23.03 1.32 -3.48
CA GLU A 97 24.20 0.51 -3.18
C GLU A 97 24.03 -0.22 -1.84
N GLU A 98 23.43 0.43 -0.84
CA GLU A 98 23.24 -0.08 0.51
C GLU A 98 21.78 -0.48 0.82
N ASN A 99 20.84 -0.10 -0.03
CA ASN A 99 19.42 -0.35 0.17
C ASN A 99 18.79 -0.99 -1.06
N ASP A 100 17.72 -1.71 -0.84
CA ASP A 100 17.02 -2.44 -1.88
C ASP A 100 15.94 -1.57 -2.55
N MET A 101 15.47 -0.54 -1.83
CA MET A 101 14.50 0.44 -2.31
C MET A 101 14.80 1.83 -1.73
N VAL A 102 14.63 2.86 -2.55
CA VAL A 102 14.74 4.26 -2.14
C VAL A 102 13.45 4.99 -2.52
N VAL A 103 12.85 5.65 -1.55
CA VAL A 103 11.61 6.42 -1.72
C VAL A 103 11.85 7.88 -1.39
N VAL A 104 11.05 8.75 -1.99
CA VAL A 104 11.23 10.19 -1.82
C VAL A 104 10.16 10.75 -0.88
N ARG A 105 10.62 11.53 0.11
CA ARG A 105 9.81 12.42 0.92
C ARG A 105 9.88 13.83 0.36
N ARG A 106 8.74 14.41 0.00
CA ARG A 106 8.66 15.81 -0.43
C ARG A 106 8.86 16.73 0.78
N TRP A 107 10.02 17.40 0.81
CA TRP A 107 10.35 18.33 1.88
C TRP A 107 11.31 19.43 1.40
N PRO A 108 11.03 20.74 1.63
CA PRO A 108 9.81 21.29 2.25
C PRO A 108 8.54 21.07 1.41
N ARG A 109 7.37 20.97 2.08
CA ARG A 109 6.06 20.86 1.43
C ARG A 109 5.41 22.23 1.31
N GLU A 110 4.81 22.48 0.16
CA GLU A 110 4.06 23.73 -0.12
C GLU A 110 2.57 23.64 0.26
N ASP A 111 2.16 22.55 0.93
CA ASP A 111 0.76 22.33 1.32
C ASP A 111 0.26 23.30 2.40
N GLY A 112 -1.04 23.57 2.37
CA GLY A 112 -1.73 24.33 3.41
C GLY A 112 -1.71 23.64 4.78
N LEU A 113 -1.91 24.44 5.85
CA LEU A 113 -1.88 23.95 7.25
C LEU A 113 -2.86 22.80 7.52
N ALA A 114 -4.05 22.83 6.92
CA ALA A 114 -5.07 21.78 7.06
C ALA A 114 -4.55 20.44 6.51
N THR A 115 -3.96 20.46 5.31
CA THR A 115 -3.38 19.27 4.65
C THR A 115 -2.21 18.72 5.47
N ARG A 116 -1.34 19.60 6.01
CA ARG A 116 -0.21 19.18 6.87
C ARG A 116 -0.68 18.48 8.14
N LEU A 117 -1.69 19.01 8.83
CA LEU A 117 -2.24 18.40 10.04
C LEU A 117 -2.83 17.02 9.76
N GLN A 118 -3.53 16.92 8.66
CA GLN A 118 -4.18 15.70 8.21
C GLN A 118 -3.16 14.61 7.82
N VAL A 119 -2.12 14.98 7.07
CA VAL A 119 -1.02 14.08 6.72
C VAL A 119 -0.32 13.60 8.00
N ARG A 120 -0.08 14.49 8.99
CA ARG A 120 0.47 14.09 10.29
C ARG A 120 -0.42 13.12 11.04
N ALA A 121 -1.75 13.36 11.07
CA ALA A 121 -2.69 12.45 11.72
C ALA A 121 -2.69 11.08 11.04
N PHE A 122 -2.68 11.03 9.71
CA PHE A 122 -2.59 9.81 8.94
C PHE A 122 -1.30 9.03 9.25
N HIS A 123 -0.15 9.69 9.24
CA HIS A 123 1.13 9.06 9.56
C HIS A 123 1.22 8.61 11.02
N ALA A 124 0.63 9.35 11.97
CA ALA A 124 0.57 8.93 13.37
C ALA A 124 -0.24 7.63 13.54
N VAL A 125 -1.35 7.49 12.82
CA VAL A 125 -2.14 6.26 12.78
C VAL A 125 -1.34 5.12 12.14
N LEU A 126 -0.66 5.40 11.03
CA LEU A 126 0.15 4.43 10.29
C LEU A 126 1.32 3.92 11.15
N HIS A 127 2.06 4.82 11.80
CA HIS A 127 3.13 4.48 12.73
C HIS A 127 2.63 3.65 13.92
N GLY A 128 1.51 4.07 14.54
CA GLY A 128 0.92 3.34 15.67
C GLY A 128 0.40 1.93 15.30
N LEU A 129 -0.12 1.75 14.09
CA LEU A 129 -0.67 0.48 13.63
C LEU A 129 0.38 -0.45 13.01
N LEU A 130 1.26 0.07 12.18
CA LEU A 130 2.19 -0.72 11.37
C LEU A 130 3.63 -0.72 11.89
N GLY A 131 4.00 0.29 12.70
CA GLY A 131 5.34 0.42 13.28
C GLY A 131 6.41 0.86 12.27
N PHE A 132 6.03 1.50 11.15
CA PHE A 132 6.93 2.01 10.12
C PHE A 132 7.01 3.55 10.13
N ASP A 133 8.21 4.08 9.90
CA ASP A 133 8.52 5.51 9.97
C ASP A 133 8.63 6.18 8.58
N PHE A 134 7.71 5.86 7.66
CA PHE A 134 7.66 6.58 6.38
C PHE A 134 6.86 7.88 6.54
N ASN A 135 7.42 8.98 6.04
CA ASN A 135 6.85 10.32 6.22
C ASN A 135 6.03 10.81 5.02
N ASP A 136 6.21 10.26 3.83
CA ASP A 136 5.46 10.64 2.62
C ASP A 136 5.18 9.45 1.71
N LEU A 137 4.09 8.73 2.00
CA LEU A 137 3.59 7.65 1.11
C LEU A 137 2.79 8.20 -0.08
N GLY A 138 2.70 9.51 -0.23
CA GLY A 138 2.01 10.15 -1.36
C GLY A 138 2.92 10.50 -2.52
N CYS A 139 4.23 10.35 -2.38
CA CYS A 139 5.19 10.51 -3.46
C CYS A 139 5.29 9.22 -4.26
N SER A 140 5.11 9.32 -5.58
CA SER A 140 5.19 8.16 -6.49
C SER A 140 6.59 7.95 -7.07
N VAL A 141 7.57 8.77 -6.66
CA VAL A 141 8.97 8.62 -7.09
C VAL A 141 9.64 7.59 -6.20
N VAL A 142 9.87 6.42 -6.76
CA VAL A 142 10.46 5.26 -6.07
C VAL A 142 11.48 4.60 -7.00
N ALA A 143 12.68 4.37 -6.49
CA ALA A 143 13.68 3.54 -7.15
C ALA A 143 13.85 2.24 -6.36
N ALA A 144 13.75 1.10 -7.03
CA ALA A 144 13.84 -0.21 -6.40
C ALA A 144 14.64 -1.19 -7.27
N ARG A 145 15.31 -2.14 -6.64
CA ARG A 145 15.84 -3.31 -7.31
C ARG A 145 14.70 -4.19 -7.80
N ARG A 146 14.87 -4.85 -8.94
CA ARG A 146 13.86 -5.74 -9.52
C ARG A 146 13.38 -6.80 -8.52
N GLU A 147 14.29 -7.42 -7.77
CA GLU A 147 13.99 -8.45 -6.77
C GLU A 147 12.98 -8.02 -5.70
N VAL A 148 12.93 -6.72 -5.38
CA VAL A 148 11.93 -6.17 -4.45
C VAL A 148 10.54 -6.21 -5.06
N LEU A 149 10.41 -5.87 -6.34
CA LEU A 149 9.14 -5.79 -7.03
C LEU A 149 8.62 -7.19 -7.41
N ASP A 150 9.52 -8.09 -7.81
CA ASP A 150 9.20 -9.50 -8.08
C ASP A 150 8.69 -10.22 -6.81
N ALA A 151 9.15 -9.77 -5.63
CA ALA A 151 8.71 -10.32 -4.35
C ALA A 151 7.35 -9.77 -3.86
N ILE A 152 6.79 -8.73 -4.49
CA ILE A 152 5.59 -8.04 -3.98
C ILE A 152 4.47 -8.11 -5.00
N ASP A 153 3.40 -8.83 -4.66
CA ASP A 153 2.18 -8.84 -5.45
C ASP A 153 1.40 -7.53 -5.26
N LEU A 154 1.34 -6.70 -6.30
CA LEU A 154 0.62 -5.43 -6.30
C LEU A 154 -0.77 -5.60 -6.90
N TYR A 155 -1.81 -5.18 -6.17
CA TYR A 155 -3.18 -5.12 -6.68
C TYR A 155 -3.95 -3.91 -6.15
N GLY A 156 -4.98 -3.47 -6.86
CA GLY A 156 -5.83 -2.35 -6.48
C GLY A 156 -5.07 -1.02 -6.40
N ASP A 157 -5.12 -0.34 -5.25
CA ASP A 157 -4.44 0.95 -5.00
C ASP A 157 -3.22 0.81 -4.06
N GLN A 158 -2.65 -0.40 -3.95
CA GLN A 158 -1.55 -0.68 -3.01
C GLN A 158 -0.20 -0.08 -3.41
N HIS A 159 -0.05 0.44 -4.63
CA HIS A 159 1.20 1.05 -5.09
C HIS A 159 1.77 2.12 -4.14
N ARG A 160 0.90 2.84 -3.42
CA ARG A 160 1.31 3.85 -2.41
C ARG A 160 1.95 3.23 -1.18
N PHE A 161 1.63 1.99 -0.89
CA PHE A 161 2.14 1.25 0.27
C PHE A 161 3.32 0.33 -0.10
N LEU A 162 3.82 0.42 -1.33
CA LEU A 162 4.96 -0.35 -1.79
C LEU A 162 6.16 -0.30 -0.82
N PRO A 163 6.55 0.87 -0.26
CA PRO A 163 7.63 0.93 0.72
C PRO A 163 7.34 0.15 2.01
N VAL A 164 6.07 0.17 2.45
CA VAL A 164 5.62 -0.55 3.65
C VAL A 164 5.65 -2.05 3.40
N LEU A 165 5.17 -2.50 2.22
CA LEU A 165 5.17 -3.90 1.83
C LEU A 165 6.59 -4.45 1.68
N ALA A 166 7.49 -3.67 1.04
CA ALA A 166 8.90 -4.02 0.90
C ALA A 166 9.58 -4.18 2.27
N SER A 167 9.42 -3.19 3.15
CA SER A 167 9.97 -3.26 4.50
C SER A 167 9.40 -4.42 5.32
N HIS A 168 8.11 -4.75 5.15
CA HIS A 168 7.48 -5.90 5.82
C HIS A 168 8.03 -7.25 5.34
N ARG A 169 8.49 -7.32 4.08
CA ARG A 169 9.16 -8.51 3.52
C ARG A 169 10.65 -8.60 3.89
N GLY A 170 11.18 -7.61 4.60
CA GLY A 170 12.55 -7.60 5.10
C GLY A 170 13.53 -6.82 4.22
N PHE A 171 13.09 -6.20 3.13
CA PHE A 171 13.94 -5.35 2.29
C PHE A 171 14.32 -4.06 2.99
N ARG A 172 15.51 -3.57 2.72
CA ARG A 172 16.03 -2.31 3.25
C ARG A 172 15.47 -1.14 2.43
N VAL A 173 14.59 -0.37 3.05
CA VAL A 173 13.96 0.79 2.41
C VAL A 173 14.50 2.07 3.02
N LYS A 174 15.03 2.96 2.18
CA LYS A 174 15.55 4.28 2.56
C LYS A 174 14.63 5.39 2.09
N GLU A 175 14.23 6.29 2.98
CA GLU A 175 13.55 7.53 2.62
C GLU A 175 14.55 8.67 2.51
N ILE A 176 14.54 9.41 1.38
CA ILE A 176 15.36 10.61 1.15
C ILE A 176 14.48 11.82 0.94
N GLU A 177 14.98 13.00 1.28
CA GLU A 177 14.24 14.26 1.10
C GLU A 177 14.55 14.90 -0.25
N ALA A 178 13.48 15.37 -0.93
CA ALA A 178 13.59 16.20 -2.12
C ALA A 178 12.55 17.33 -2.07
N PRO A 179 12.88 18.54 -2.59
CA PRO A 179 11.92 19.63 -2.66
C PRO A 179 10.69 19.27 -3.49
N GLN A 180 9.51 19.63 -2.99
CA GLN A 180 8.27 19.54 -3.77
C GLN A 180 8.31 20.61 -4.86
N THR A 181 7.99 20.24 -6.11
CA THR A 181 7.85 21.23 -7.18
C THR A 181 6.53 21.98 -7.09
N SER A 182 6.53 23.24 -7.53
CA SER A 182 5.30 24.03 -7.66
C SER A 182 4.35 23.47 -8.74
N GLN A 183 4.83 22.59 -9.60
CA GLN A 183 4.05 21.88 -10.63
C GLN A 183 3.35 20.65 -10.10
N ASP A 184 3.54 20.28 -8.84
CA ASP A 184 2.83 19.17 -8.20
C ASP A 184 1.33 19.47 -8.18
N THR A 185 0.66 19.00 -9.23
CA THR A 185 -0.78 19.21 -9.46
C THR A 185 -1.65 18.28 -8.60
N PHE A 186 -1.04 17.44 -7.77
CA PHE A 186 -1.78 16.59 -6.85
C PHE A 186 -2.44 17.44 -5.75
N GLN A 187 -3.41 18.26 -6.17
CA GLN A 187 -4.35 18.86 -5.25
C GLN A 187 -5.19 17.73 -4.66
N SER A 188 -4.91 17.40 -3.43
CA SER A 188 -5.78 16.56 -2.61
C SER A 188 -7.17 17.21 -2.61
N HIS A 189 -8.03 16.81 -3.55
CA HIS A 189 -9.43 17.19 -3.48
C HIS A 189 -9.96 16.66 -2.14
N LEU A 190 -10.32 17.60 -1.26
CA LEU A 190 -10.82 17.33 0.09
C LEU A 190 -12.26 16.77 0.02
N SER A 191 -12.45 15.68 -0.72
CA SER A 191 -13.72 14.96 -0.73
C SER A 191 -13.75 13.98 0.44
N ILE A 192 -14.85 13.98 1.19
CA ILE A 192 -15.08 13.00 2.27
C ILE A 192 -14.94 11.59 1.73
N GLY A 193 -15.40 11.31 0.50
CA GLY A 193 -15.25 10.00 -0.15
C GLY A 193 -13.78 9.56 -0.30
N THR A 194 -12.89 10.48 -0.68
CA THR A 194 -11.45 10.22 -0.80
C THR A 194 -10.83 9.81 0.55
N TYR A 195 -11.31 10.40 1.66
CA TYR A 195 -10.82 10.04 3.00
C TYR A 195 -11.29 8.67 3.44
N VAL A 196 -12.56 8.35 3.18
CA VAL A 196 -13.10 7.01 3.50
C VAL A 196 -12.32 5.95 2.73
N ASN A 197 -12.06 6.15 1.44
CA ASN A 197 -11.28 5.22 0.64
C ASN A 197 -9.85 5.07 1.19
N ARG A 198 -9.15 6.17 1.48
CA ARG A 198 -7.79 6.11 2.09
C ARG A 198 -7.77 5.41 3.45
N LEU A 199 -8.81 5.59 4.26
CA LEU A 199 -8.95 4.89 5.52
C LEU A 199 -9.18 3.39 5.30
N LEU A 200 -10.00 3.02 4.33
CA LEU A 200 -10.23 1.63 3.95
C LEU A 200 -8.95 0.99 3.40
N ASP A 201 -8.19 1.69 2.57
CA ASP A 201 -6.89 1.23 2.07
C ASP A 201 -5.90 1.01 3.23
N LEU A 202 -5.86 1.95 4.18
CA LEU A 202 -5.02 1.79 5.38
C LEU A 202 -5.45 0.58 6.21
N VAL A 203 -6.75 0.38 6.41
CA VAL A 203 -7.28 -0.79 7.10
C VAL A 203 -6.92 -2.07 6.34
N ALA A 204 -7.05 -2.08 5.01
CA ALA A 204 -6.68 -3.22 4.18
C ALA A 204 -5.18 -3.56 4.34
N VAL A 205 -4.29 -2.57 4.23
CA VAL A 205 -2.84 -2.77 4.40
C VAL A 205 -2.51 -3.24 5.82
N PHE A 206 -3.16 -2.65 6.84
CA PHE A 206 -3.01 -3.10 8.23
C PHE A 206 -3.41 -4.58 8.39
N PHE A 207 -4.54 -4.98 7.82
CA PHE A 207 -4.95 -6.39 7.83
C PHE A 207 -3.95 -7.28 7.09
N LEU A 208 -3.52 -6.89 5.91
CA LEU A 208 -2.56 -7.65 5.11
C LEU A 208 -1.20 -7.79 5.80
N THR A 209 -0.71 -6.76 6.46
CA THR A 209 0.61 -6.81 7.12
C THR A 209 0.59 -7.47 8.49
N LYS A 210 -0.49 -7.26 9.26
CA LYS A 210 -0.53 -7.71 10.67
C LYS A 210 -1.24 -9.05 10.84
N PHE A 211 -2.26 -9.35 10.02
CA PHE A 211 -3.14 -10.52 10.21
C PHE A 211 -2.97 -11.62 9.17
N THR A 212 -2.24 -11.37 8.07
CA THR A 212 -2.02 -12.39 7.03
C THR A 212 -1.26 -13.60 7.54
N ARG A 213 -0.44 -13.46 8.60
CA ARG A 213 0.34 -14.59 9.13
C ARG A 213 -0.40 -15.44 10.15
N LYS A 214 -1.30 -14.90 10.97
CA LYS A 214 -1.98 -15.65 12.07
C LYS A 214 -3.33 -15.01 12.45
N PRO A 215 -4.34 -15.01 11.57
CA PRO A 215 -5.63 -14.38 11.81
C PRO A 215 -6.39 -15.03 12.99
N LEU A 216 -6.21 -16.33 13.21
CA LEU A 216 -6.85 -17.04 14.31
C LEU A 216 -6.44 -16.50 15.68
N ARG A 217 -5.21 -16.00 15.83
CA ARG A 217 -4.78 -15.42 17.12
C ARG A 217 -5.60 -14.20 17.52
N PHE A 218 -5.92 -13.34 16.56
CA PHE A 218 -6.68 -12.12 16.85
C PHE A 218 -8.19 -12.40 16.92
N PHE A 219 -8.74 -12.95 15.84
CA PHE A 219 -10.17 -13.21 15.76
C PHE A 219 -10.60 -14.32 16.72
N GLY A 220 -9.77 -15.33 16.92
CA GLY A 220 -10.01 -16.39 17.87
C GLY A 220 -9.98 -15.94 19.31
N ALA A 221 -8.97 -15.12 19.71
CA ALA A 221 -8.88 -14.60 21.08
C ALA A 221 -10.04 -13.63 21.39
N THR A 222 -10.34 -12.69 20.50
CA THR A 222 -11.47 -11.75 20.65
C THR A 222 -12.80 -12.48 20.64
N GLY A 223 -12.96 -13.46 19.74
CA GLY A 223 -14.15 -14.29 19.65
C GLY A 223 -14.37 -15.12 20.92
N LEU A 224 -13.32 -15.74 21.45
CA LEU A 224 -13.38 -16.50 22.69
C LEU A 224 -13.71 -15.60 23.90
N ALA A 225 -13.10 -14.42 23.97
CA ALA A 225 -13.41 -13.46 25.04
C ALA A 225 -14.88 -13.00 25.00
N ALA A 226 -15.40 -12.69 23.81
CA ALA A 226 -16.82 -12.35 23.62
C ALA A 226 -17.73 -13.52 23.97
N PHE A 227 -17.41 -14.73 23.54
CA PHE A 227 -18.17 -15.94 23.84
C PHE A 227 -18.22 -16.23 25.36
N VAL A 228 -17.09 -16.19 26.03
CA VAL A 228 -16.99 -16.42 27.47
C VAL A 228 -17.71 -15.31 28.24
N GLY A 229 -17.56 -14.05 27.83
CA GLY A 229 -18.25 -12.91 28.45
C GLY A 229 -19.78 -13.03 28.28
N GLY A 230 -20.25 -13.33 27.07
CA GLY A 230 -21.68 -13.55 26.80
C GLY A 230 -22.23 -14.75 27.52
N GLY A 231 -21.48 -15.85 27.54
CA GLY A 231 -21.81 -17.06 28.31
C GLY A 231 -21.91 -16.79 29.80
N GLY A 232 -20.97 -16.05 30.38
CA GLY A 232 -21.00 -15.64 31.78
C GLY A 232 -22.23 -14.81 32.13
N ILE A 233 -22.57 -13.80 31.31
CA ILE A 233 -23.77 -12.98 31.49
C ILE A 233 -25.04 -13.88 31.44
N THR A 234 -25.15 -14.71 30.44
CA THR A 234 -26.30 -15.57 30.24
C THR A 234 -26.43 -16.59 31.38
N LEU A 235 -25.34 -17.21 31.78
CA LEU A 235 -25.29 -18.15 32.90
C LEU A 235 -25.70 -17.47 34.21
N TYR A 236 -25.16 -16.29 34.51
CA TYR A 236 -25.52 -15.51 35.69
C TYR A 236 -27.01 -15.21 35.75
N LEU A 237 -27.61 -14.76 34.66
CA LEU A 237 -29.04 -14.48 34.58
C LEU A 237 -29.88 -15.75 34.71
N THR A 238 -29.41 -16.88 34.19
CA THR A 238 -30.07 -18.18 34.34
C THR A 238 -30.06 -18.63 35.79
N ILE A 239 -28.95 -18.50 36.50
CA ILE A 239 -28.85 -18.82 37.93
C ILE A 239 -29.78 -17.91 38.73
N GLN A 240 -29.81 -16.60 38.49
CA GLN A 240 -30.79 -15.71 39.15
C GLN A 240 -32.23 -16.12 38.91
N ARG A 241 -32.56 -16.60 37.73
CA ARG A 241 -33.90 -17.10 37.40
C ARG A 241 -34.25 -18.36 38.17
N LEU A 242 -33.34 -19.33 38.23
CA LEU A 242 -33.58 -20.64 38.84
C LEU A 242 -33.65 -20.55 40.37
N PHE A 243 -32.73 -19.80 41.00
CA PHE A 243 -32.59 -19.77 42.47
C PHE A 243 -33.28 -18.59 43.13
N MET A 244 -33.44 -17.46 42.42
CA MET A 244 -34.05 -16.26 43.00
C MET A 244 -35.42 -15.91 42.43
N GLY A 245 -35.91 -16.68 41.46
CA GLY A 245 -37.22 -16.44 40.86
C GLY A 245 -37.36 -15.17 40.03
N VAL A 246 -36.24 -14.46 39.75
CA VAL A 246 -36.23 -13.17 39.06
C VAL A 246 -36.66 -13.36 37.58
N PRO A 247 -37.70 -12.65 37.09
CA PRO A 247 -38.15 -12.81 35.72
C PRO A 247 -37.05 -12.33 34.73
N LEU A 248 -36.86 -13.09 33.63
CA LEU A 248 -35.95 -12.74 32.53
C LEU A 248 -36.58 -11.75 31.54
N ARG A 249 -37.89 -11.52 31.68
CA ARG A 249 -38.64 -10.61 30.81
C ARG A 249 -38.11 -9.20 30.99
N ASP A 250 -37.92 -8.49 29.86
CA ASP A 250 -37.45 -7.08 29.78
C ASP A 250 -36.03 -6.84 30.36
N LYS A 251 -35.14 -7.85 30.32
CA LYS A 251 -33.72 -7.67 30.66
C LYS A 251 -32.85 -7.49 29.40
N PRO A 252 -32.47 -6.26 29.03
CA PRO A 252 -31.58 -6.02 27.89
C PRO A 252 -30.23 -6.78 27.99
N MET A 253 -29.81 -7.10 29.22
CA MET A 253 -28.57 -7.85 29.47
C MET A 253 -28.63 -9.28 28.94
N LEU A 254 -29.82 -9.91 28.83
CA LEU A 254 -29.94 -11.23 28.24
C LEU A 254 -29.70 -11.19 26.73
N LEU A 255 -30.24 -10.17 26.05
CA LEU A 255 -29.99 -9.94 24.64
C LEU A 255 -28.52 -9.67 24.36
N LEU A 256 -27.87 -8.86 25.23
CA LEU A 256 -26.44 -8.59 25.12
C LEU A 256 -25.62 -9.89 25.28
N GLY A 257 -25.95 -10.74 26.26
CA GLY A 257 -25.28 -12.02 26.46
C GLY A 257 -25.37 -12.93 25.25
N ILE A 258 -26.57 -13.08 24.68
CA ILE A 258 -26.82 -13.90 23.48
C ILE A 258 -26.07 -13.29 22.28
N LEU A 259 -26.14 -11.96 22.10
CA LEU A 259 -25.44 -11.28 21.02
C LEU A 259 -23.92 -11.49 21.08
N LEU A 260 -23.34 -11.41 22.27
CA LEU A 260 -21.90 -11.66 22.48
C LEU A 260 -21.51 -13.11 22.18
N ILE A 261 -22.36 -14.09 22.54
CA ILE A 261 -22.12 -15.50 22.20
C ILE A 261 -22.11 -15.68 20.68
N VAL A 262 -23.12 -15.15 19.97
CA VAL A 262 -23.21 -15.24 18.52
C VAL A 262 -22.02 -14.54 17.85
N LEU A 263 -21.72 -13.31 18.26
CA LEU A 263 -20.59 -12.54 17.75
C LEU A 263 -19.26 -13.26 18.01
N GLY A 264 -19.09 -13.81 19.21
CA GLY A 264 -17.89 -14.56 19.58
C GLY A 264 -17.71 -15.81 18.72
N THR A 265 -18.77 -16.54 18.46
CA THR A 265 -18.73 -17.71 17.57
C THR A 265 -18.41 -17.32 16.13
N LEU A 266 -19.00 -16.23 15.62
CA LEU A 266 -18.72 -15.73 14.26
C LEU A 266 -17.25 -15.27 14.11
N LEU A 267 -16.75 -14.50 15.07
CA LEU A 267 -15.34 -14.07 15.05
C LEU A 267 -14.38 -15.25 15.09
N PHE A 268 -14.64 -16.26 15.92
CA PHE A 268 -13.85 -17.46 15.98
C PHE A 268 -13.86 -18.23 14.67
N ALA A 269 -15.04 -18.37 14.05
CA ALA A 269 -15.19 -19.03 12.74
C ALA A 269 -14.44 -18.26 11.63
N ILE A 270 -14.50 -16.93 11.62
CA ILE A 270 -13.73 -16.09 10.67
C ILE A 270 -12.23 -16.33 10.86
N GLY A 271 -11.77 -16.39 12.10
CA GLY A 271 -10.36 -16.68 12.41
C GLY A 271 -9.90 -18.05 11.88
N LEU A 272 -10.73 -19.08 12.02
CA LEU A 272 -10.45 -20.42 11.47
C LEU A 272 -10.42 -20.42 9.94
N VAL A 273 -11.40 -19.80 9.30
CA VAL A 273 -11.44 -19.71 7.83
C VAL A 273 -10.21 -18.95 7.32
N GLY A 274 -9.83 -17.84 7.96
CA GLY A 274 -8.62 -17.10 7.62
C GLY A 274 -7.34 -17.95 7.72
N GLU A 275 -7.20 -18.75 8.78
CA GLU A 275 -6.05 -19.65 8.96
C GLU A 275 -6.01 -20.74 7.87
N ILE A 276 -7.17 -21.32 7.52
CA ILE A 276 -7.29 -22.32 6.45
C ILE A 276 -6.89 -21.71 5.09
N VAL A 277 -7.39 -20.50 4.78
CA VAL A 277 -7.05 -19.81 3.53
C VAL A 277 -5.53 -19.59 3.42
N ILE A 278 -4.90 -19.12 4.49
CA ILE A 278 -3.45 -18.93 4.50
C ILE A 278 -2.72 -20.24 4.33
N PHE A 279 -3.13 -21.29 5.05
CA PHE A 279 -2.51 -22.62 4.95
C PHE A 279 -2.59 -23.18 3.52
N THR A 280 -3.72 -23.02 2.84
CA THR A 280 -3.88 -23.49 1.45
C THR A 280 -3.18 -22.63 0.42
N SER A 281 -2.94 -21.33 0.70
CA SER A 281 -2.20 -20.42 -0.19
C SER A 281 -0.70 -20.40 0.05
N SER A 282 -0.21 -21.02 1.13
CA SER A 282 1.23 -21.01 1.50
C SER A 282 2.10 -21.91 0.63
N GLU A 283 1.51 -22.76 -0.21
CA GLU A 283 2.28 -23.60 -1.15
C GLU A 283 2.88 -22.80 -2.31
N ASP A 284 2.34 -21.59 -2.60
CA ASP A 284 2.77 -20.73 -3.72
C ASP A 284 3.59 -19.49 -3.28
N VAL A 285 3.82 -19.30 -1.98
CA VAL A 285 4.49 -18.07 -1.49
C VAL A 285 5.79 -18.45 -0.76
N GLU A 286 6.92 -18.10 -1.35
CA GLU A 286 8.20 -18.11 -0.63
C GLU A 286 8.17 -17.05 0.48
N GLU A 287 8.06 -17.48 1.75
CA GLU A 287 7.95 -16.60 2.92
C GLU A 287 9.27 -15.96 3.36
N TYR A 288 10.40 -16.30 2.72
CA TYR A 288 11.72 -15.84 3.13
C TYR A 288 12.61 -15.50 1.94
N THR A 289 13.45 -14.51 2.14
CA THR A 289 14.57 -14.20 1.26
C THR A 289 15.84 -14.68 1.96
N VAL A 290 16.62 -15.54 1.29
CA VAL A 290 17.92 -15.97 1.81
C VAL A 290 18.91 -14.85 1.57
N GLU A 291 19.47 -14.26 2.62
CA GLU A 291 20.42 -13.14 2.51
C GLU A 291 21.80 -13.61 2.04
N GLU A 292 22.27 -14.76 2.52
CA GLU A 292 23.57 -15.35 2.15
C GLU A 292 23.56 -16.85 2.41
N VAL A 293 24.16 -17.63 1.51
CA VAL A 293 24.47 -19.05 1.73
C VAL A 293 25.97 -19.16 1.96
N ILE A 294 26.39 -19.53 3.17
CA ILE A 294 27.78 -19.75 3.53
C ILE A 294 28.02 -21.28 3.47
N ASP A 295 28.80 -21.70 2.46
CA ASP A 295 29.23 -23.10 2.26
C ASP A 295 30.60 -23.37 2.93
#